data_22f423984e5715d73bf7a1adbaabe7d3
#
_entry.id   22f423984e5715d73bf7a1adbaabe7d3
#
_cell.length_a   1.000
_cell.length_b   1.000
_cell.length_c   1.000
_cell.angle_alpha   90.00
_cell.angle_beta   90.00
_cell.angle_gamma   90.00
#
_symmetry.space_group_name_H-M   'P 1'
#
loop_
_entity.id
_entity.type
_entity.pdbx_description
1 polymer ?
#
loop_
_entity_poly.entity_id
_entity_poly.type
_entity_poly.pdbx_seq_one_letter_code
_entity_poly.pdbx_strand_id
1 'polypeptide(L)'
;PYSGSKGAAELIIKSYVESFFKKPESNIRVGIGRAGNVIGGGDWAPYRIVPDCVRAWLKKEKAEIRNPFATRPWQHVLEPLSGYVSLAGALSKNADLNGGAFNFGPPAHQNHTVEELVNEIVAQWPGAGWMDKSAGNNAPHEAGLLKLNCDKALHTLDWQATLNFKETAQWTAEWYLTYYEKGAEAASDITAKQIKEYMVLA
;
A
#
# COMPACT_ATOMS: atom_id res chain seq x y z
N PRO A 1 -10.55 -13.92 11.16
CA PRO A 1 -10.99 -12.73 11.92
C PRO A 1 -10.72 -11.41 11.18
N TYR A 2 -9.53 -11.25 10.57
CA TYR A 2 -9.16 -10.00 9.87
C TYR A 2 -10.11 -9.66 8.71
N SER A 3 -10.31 -10.58 7.76
CA SER A 3 -11.21 -10.36 6.62
C SER A 3 -12.66 -10.15 7.07
N GLY A 4 -13.08 -10.90 8.08
CA GLY A 4 -14.42 -10.75 8.67
C GLY A 4 -14.62 -9.36 9.29
N SER A 5 -13.63 -8.84 10.03
CA SER A 5 -13.71 -7.50 10.64
C SER A 5 -13.78 -6.39 9.57
N LYS A 6 -13.02 -6.52 8.47
CA LYS A 6 -13.08 -5.56 7.36
C LYS A 6 -14.43 -5.58 6.64
N GLY A 7 -14.98 -6.77 6.37
CA GLY A 7 -16.30 -6.91 5.78
C GLY A 7 -17.42 -6.37 6.67
N ALA A 8 -17.35 -6.65 7.97
CA ALA A 8 -18.31 -6.12 8.95
C ALA A 8 -18.27 -4.57 9.02
N ALA A 9 -17.08 -3.97 8.99
CA ALA A 9 -16.94 -2.52 8.96
C ALA A 9 -17.65 -1.90 7.75
N GLU A 10 -17.50 -2.49 6.55
CA GLU A 10 -18.19 -1.98 5.35
C GLU A 10 -19.70 -2.12 5.43
N LEU A 11 -20.23 -3.21 6.01
CA LEU A 11 -21.66 -3.37 6.26
C LEU A 11 -22.21 -2.30 7.21
N ILE A 12 -21.46 -2.00 8.27
CA ILE A 12 -21.82 -0.94 9.23
C ILE A 12 -21.82 0.42 8.52
N ILE A 13 -20.77 0.74 7.77
CA ILE A 13 -20.70 2.00 7.01
C ILE A 13 -21.88 2.12 6.07
N LYS A 14 -22.20 1.07 5.31
CA LYS A 14 -23.36 1.06 4.41
C LYS A 14 -24.68 1.31 5.16
N SER A 15 -24.86 0.68 6.32
CA SER A 15 -26.05 0.90 7.15
C SER A 15 -26.18 2.37 7.58
N TYR A 16 -25.10 3.00 8.02
CA TYR A 16 -25.12 4.43 8.39
C TYR A 16 -25.40 5.33 7.19
N VAL A 17 -24.79 5.06 6.03
CA VAL A 17 -25.02 5.83 4.82
C VAL A 17 -26.49 5.77 4.41
N GLU A 18 -27.09 4.58 4.34
CA GLU A 18 -28.48 4.41 3.93
C GLU A 18 -29.47 5.00 4.94
N SER A 19 -29.17 4.88 6.25
CA SER A 19 -30.09 5.33 7.30
C SER A 19 -30.02 6.83 7.59
N PHE A 20 -28.84 7.45 7.41
CA PHE A 20 -28.59 8.82 7.90
C PHE A 20 -27.96 9.74 6.84
N PHE A 21 -27.01 9.26 6.03
CA PHE A 21 -26.19 10.18 5.24
C PHE A 21 -26.70 10.38 3.79
N LYS A 22 -27.68 9.62 3.36
CA LYS A 22 -28.40 9.84 2.08
C LYS A 22 -29.63 10.72 2.23
N LYS A 23 -29.97 11.15 3.45
CA LYS A 23 -31.11 12.04 3.68
C LYS A 23 -30.83 13.42 3.11
N PRO A 24 -31.86 14.14 2.57
CA PRO A 24 -31.68 15.45 1.95
C PRO A 24 -31.04 16.51 2.85
N GLU A 25 -31.29 16.41 4.17
CA GLU A 25 -30.75 17.29 5.19
C GLU A 25 -29.31 16.98 5.60
N SER A 26 -28.73 15.85 5.15
CA SER A 26 -27.38 15.46 5.50
C SER A 26 -26.33 16.09 4.58
N ASN A 27 -25.34 16.73 5.19
CA ASN A 27 -24.15 17.22 4.49
C ASN A 27 -22.97 16.23 4.56
N ILE A 28 -23.18 15.03 5.14
CA ILE A 28 -22.13 14.04 5.29
C ILE A 28 -22.10 13.12 4.07
N ARG A 29 -20.94 12.97 3.48
CA ARG A 29 -20.69 12.03 2.39
C ARG A 29 -19.53 11.11 2.76
N VAL A 30 -19.71 9.81 2.53
CA VAL A 30 -18.77 8.77 2.92
C VAL A 30 -18.36 7.98 1.69
N GLY A 31 -17.06 7.81 1.50
CA GLY A 31 -16.49 6.89 0.53
C GLY A 31 -15.61 5.84 1.22
N ILE A 32 -15.54 4.66 0.65
CA ILE A 32 -14.70 3.57 1.16
C ILE A 32 -13.53 3.37 0.20
N GLY A 33 -12.31 3.66 0.67
CA GLY A 33 -11.07 3.36 -0.05
C GLY A 33 -10.47 2.04 0.42
N ARG A 34 -10.23 1.11 -0.50
CA ARG A 34 -9.52 -0.15 -0.23
C ARG A 34 -8.18 -0.10 -0.94
N ALA A 35 -7.10 -0.30 -0.20
CA ALA A 35 -5.75 -0.41 -0.75
C ALA A 35 -5.23 -1.85 -0.69
N GLY A 36 -4.35 -2.20 -1.62
CA GLY A 36 -3.61 -3.46 -1.63
C GLY A 36 -2.45 -3.47 -0.64
N ASN A 37 -1.38 -4.19 -0.99
CA ASN A 37 -0.17 -4.24 -0.20
C ASN A 37 0.63 -2.94 -0.36
N VAL A 38 0.53 -2.07 0.63
CA VAL A 38 1.16 -0.75 0.64
C VAL A 38 2.51 -0.85 1.32
N ILE A 39 3.54 -0.29 0.68
CA ILE A 39 4.89 -0.12 1.22
C ILE A 39 5.32 1.34 1.10
N GLY A 40 6.28 1.74 1.91
CA GLY A 40 6.81 3.11 1.95
C GLY A 40 7.66 3.30 3.20
N GLY A 41 8.24 4.47 3.32
CA GLY A 41 9.03 4.83 4.49
C GLY A 41 8.19 4.98 5.76
N GLY A 42 8.83 4.86 6.93
CA GLY A 42 8.22 5.15 8.23
C GLY A 42 7.31 4.06 8.80
N ASP A 43 7.24 2.89 8.20
CA ASP A 43 6.57 1.73 8.80
C ASP A 43 7.54 0.95 9.69
N TRP A 44 7.19 0.78 10.96
CA TRP A 44 7.96 0.01 11.93
C TRP A 44 7.20 -1.19 12.48
N ALA A 45 6.02 -1.49 11.92
CA ALA A 45 5.18 -2.57 12.43
C ALA A 45 5.90 -3.93 12.26
N PRO A 46 5.84 -4.81 13.28
CA PRO A 46 6.35 -6.16 13.17
C PRO A 46 5.49 -7.00 12.20
N TYR A 47 6.09 -8.06 11.68
CA TYR A 47 5.45 -9.01 10.75
C TYR A 47 5.06 -8.39 9.40
N ARG A 48 5.72 -7.30 9.01
CA ARG A 48 5.63 -6.71 7.68
C ARG A 48 6.94 -6.88 6.95
N ILE A 49 6.84 -7.25 5.67
CA ILE A 49 8.00 -7.68 4.89
C ILE A 49 9.13 -6.64 4.85
N VAL A 50 8.86 -5.39 4.52
CA VAL A 50 9.90 -4.36 4.40
C VAL A 50 10.51 -4.02 5.77
N PRO A 51 9.73 -3.67 6.82
CA PRO A 51 10.28 -3.44 8.16
C PRO A 51 11.07 -4.62 8.72
N ASP A 52 10.64 -5.86 8.49
CA ASP A 52 11.35 -7.05 8.98
C ASP A 52 12.69 -7.24 8.26
N CYS A 53 12.73 -7.03 6.94
CA CYS A 53 13.96 -7.02 6.16
C CYS A 53 14.93 -5.95 6.65
N VAL A 54 14.47 -4.71 6.79
CA VAL A 54 15.29 -3.59 7.26
C VAL A 54 15.87 -3.88 8.64
N ARG A 55 15.07 -4.42 9.58
CA ARG A 55 15.56 -4.80 10.92
C ARG A 55 16.66 -5.86 10.88
N ALA A 56 16.57 -6.85 9.99
CA ALA A 56 17.60 -7.87 9.81
C ALA A 56 18.89 -7.25 9.25
N TRP A 57 18.78 -6.43 8.20
CA TRP A 57 19.95 -5.81 7.55
C TRP A 57 20.70 -4.84 8.45
N LEU A 58 20.01 -4.11 9.32
CA LEU A 58 20.64 -3.26 10.34
C LEU A 58 21.50 -4.06 11.34
N LYS A 59 21.11 -5.31 11.60
CA LYS A 59 21.90 -6.25 12.41
C LYS A 59 22.98 -6.98 11.61
N LYS A 60 23.11 -6.69 10.31
CA LYS A 60 23.99 -7.40 9.36
C LYS A 60 23.60 -8.88 9.19
N GLU A 61 22.32 -9.19 9.36
CA GLU A 61 21.75 -10.53 9.21
C GLU A 61 21.00 -10.60 7.87
N LYS A 62 20.85 -11.82 7.33
CA LYS A 62 19.95 -12.08 6.20
C LYS A 62 18.50 -12.06 6.66
N ALA A 63 17.63 -11.40 5.90
CA ALA A 63 16.19 -11.44 6.18
C ALA A 63 15.61 -12.83 5.90
N GLU A 64 14.80 -13.34 6.82
CA GLU A 64 14.14 -14.65 6.67
C GLU A 64 12.79 -14.49 5.98
N ILE A 65 12.61 -15.09 4.80
CA ILE A 65 11.38 -15.00 4.01
C ILE A 65 10.65 -16.34 4.04
N ARG A 66 9.45 -16.33 4.62
CA ARG A 66 8.64 -17.54 4.82
C ARG A 66 7.82 -17.96 3.60
N ASN A 67 7.46 -17.02 2.73
CA ASN A 67 6.66 -17.28 1.53
C ASN A 67 7.13 -16.41 0.36
N PRO A 68 8.33 -16.70 -0.22
CA PRO A 68 8.93 -15.88 -1.26
C PRO A 68 8.12 -15.84 -2.55
N PHE A 69 7.38 -16.90 -2.86
CA PHE A 69 6.65 -17.05 -4.12
C PHE A 69 5.21 -16.50 -4.08
N ALA A 70 4.74 -16.03 -2.92
CA ALA A 70 3.44 -15.40 -2.84
C ALA A 70 3.44 -14.08 -3.61
N THR A 71 2.44 -13.87 -4.46
CA THR A 71 2.31 -12.64 -5.26
C THR A 71 1.42 -11.63 -4.57
N ARG A 72 1.77 -10.35 -4.69
CA ARG A 72 1.01 -9.25 -4.09
C ARG A 72 1.00 -8.04 -5.04
N PRO A 73 -0.08 -7.25 -5.01
CA PRO A 73 -0.18 -5.98 -5.72
C PRO A 73 0.55 -4.88 -4.93
N TRP A 74 1.88 -4.89 -4.98
CA TRP A 74 2.71 -3.91 -4.27
C TRP A 74 2.49 -2.51 -4.82
N GLN A 75 2.31 -1.55 -3.93
CA GLN A 75 2.18 -0.15 -4.28
C GLN A 75 2.84 0.75 -3.23
N HIS A 76 3.33 1.90 -3.68
CA HIS A 76 3.86 2.92 -2.76
C HIS A 76 2.72 3.58 -1.98
N VAL A 77 3.02 4.05 -0.76
CA VAL A 77 2.01 4.68 0.12
C VAL A 77 1.35 5.91 -0.51
N LEU A 78 2.03 6.63 -1.38
CA LEU A 78 1.49 7.79 -2.08
C LEU A 78 0.36 7.42 -3.05
N GLU A 79 0.35 6.20 -3.60
CA GLU A 79 -0.71 5.74 -4.49
C GLU A 79 -2.10 5.76 -3.84
N PRO A 80 -2.35 4.99 -2.77
CA PRO A 80 -3.67 5.02 -2.15
C PRO A 80 -3.98 6.37 -1.51
N LEU A 81 -2.98 7.14 -1.06
CA LEU A 81 -3.22 8.48 -0.51
C LEU A 81 -3.72 9.43 -1.59
N SER A 82 -3.14 9.43 -2.80
CA SER A 82 -3.67 10.20 -3.94
C SER A 82 -5.10 9.80 -4.28
N GLY A 83 -5.37 8.48 -4.30
CA GLY A 83 -6.71 7.94 -4.52
C GLY A 83 -7.72 8.39 -3.47
N TYR A 84 -7.34 8.44 -2.20
CA TYR A 84 -8.22 8.93 -1.12
C TYR A 84 -8.52 10.42 -1.25
N VAL A 85 -7.52 11.23 -1.63
CA VAL A 85 -7.72 12.66 -1.89
C VAL A 85 -8.64 12.86 -3.10
N SER A 86 -8.44 12.11 -4.20
CA SER A 86 -9.29 12.15 -5.38
C SER A 86 -10.74 11.74 -5.06
N LEU A 87 -10.93 10.67 -4.27
CA LEU A 87 -12.24 10.24 -3.81
C LEU A 87 -12.94 11.32 -2.96
N ALA A 88 -12.21 11.94 -2.03
CA ALA A 88 -12.76 13.02 -1.20
C ALA A 88 -13.18 14.21 -2.05
N GLY A 89 -12.35 14.62 -3.02
CA GLY A 89 -12.65 15.67 -3.98
C GLY A 89 -13.88 15.36 -4.84
N ALA A 90 -14.01 14.12 -5.31
CA ALA A 90 -15.18 13.67 -6.08
C ALA A 90 -16.46 13.65 -5.25
N LEU A 91 -16.40 13.13 -4.02
CA LEU A 91 -17.51 13.12 -3.07
C LEU A 91 -18.03 14.52 -2.75
N SER A 92 -17.14 15.52 -2.69
CA SER A 92 -17.54 16.91 -2.45
C SER A 92 -18.39 17.49 -3.59
N LYS A 93 -18.24 16.95 -4.81
CA LYS A 93 -18.91 17.45 -6.03
C LYS A 93 -20.10 16.58 -6.45
N ASN A 94 -20.08 15.29 -6.15
CA ASN A 94 -21.08 14.33 -6.60
C ASN A 94 -21.64 13.50 -5.44
N ALA A 95 -22.92 13.73 -5.10
CA ALA A 95 -23.62 13.00 -4.05
C ALA A 95 -23.91 11.53 -4.39
N ASP A 96 -23.95 11.16 -5.67
CA ASP A 96 -24.21 9.79 -6.11
C ASP A 96 -23.09 8.83 -5.73
N LEU A 97 -21.91 9.36 -5.41
CA LEU A 97 -20.79 8.57 -4.93
C LEU A 97 -20.89 8.19 -3.44
N ASN A 98 -21.87 8.77 -2.71
CA ASN A 98 -22.04 8.55 -1.28
C ASN A 98 -22.30 7.07 -0.96
N GLY A 99 -21.48 6.47 -0.11
CA GLY A 99 -21.47 5.05 0.22
C GLY A 99 -20.71 4.17 -0.79
N GLY A 100 -20.11 4.78 -1.81
CA GLY A 100 -19.34 4.06 -2.82
C GLY A 100 -18.02 3.51 -2.29
N ALA A 101 -17.68 2.28 -2.70
CA ALA A 101 -16.39 1.66 -2.41
C ALA A 101 -15.52 1.64 -3.67
N PHE A 102 -14.24 1.98 -3.49
CA PHE A 102 -13.22 2.06 -4.54
C PHE A 102 -11.97 1.31 -4.13
N ASN A 103 -11.37 0.58 -5.07
CA ASN A 103 -10.09 -0.06 -4.87
C ASN A 103 -8.99 0.83 -5.47
N PHE A 104 -7.87 0.96 -4.74
CA PHE A 104 -6.68 1.67 -5.15
C PHE A 104 -5.50 0.70 -5.13
N GLY A 105 -4.90 0.44 -6.27
CA GLY A 105 -3.81 -0.51 -6.43
C GLY A 105 -3.15 -0.42 -7.81
N PRO A 106 -2.04 -1.13 -8.01
CA PRO A 106 -1.35 -1.14 -9.29
C PRO A 106 -2.19 -1.83 -10.36
N PRO A 107 -1.90 -1.58 -11.65
CA PRO A 107 -2.51 -2.30 -12.76
C PRO A 107 -2.38 -3.82 -12.61
N ALA A 108 -3.37 -4.57 -13.11
CA ALA A 108 -3.46 -6.01 -12.91
C ALA A 108 -2.25 -6.83 -13.43
N HIS A 109 -1.47 -6.27 -14.36
CA HIS A 109 -0.24 -6.89 -14.86
C HIS A 109 0.97 -6.70 -13.91
N GLN A 110 0.92 -5.73 -13.00
CA GLN A 110 1.93 -5.51 -11.97
C GLN A 110 1.59 -6.37 -10.73
N ASN A 111 1.92 -7.65 -10.81
CA ASN A 111 1.71 -8.60 -9.73
C ASN A 111 3.01 -9.36 -9.49
N HIS A 112 3.74 -8.94 -8.47
CA HIS A 112 5.09 -9.38 -8.19
C HIS A 112 5.17 -10.21 -6.93
N THR A 113 6.10 -11.16 -6.90
CA THR A 113 6.34 -12.01 -5.74
C THR A 113 7.00 -11.25 -4.59
N VAL A 114 6.96 -11.82 -3.40
CA VAL A 114 7.73 -11.30 -2.24
C VAL A 114 9.22 -11.32 -2.54
N GLU A 115 9.71 -12.38 -3.21
CA GLU A 115 11.10 -12.51 -3.64
C GLU A 115 11.52 -11.37 -4.56
N GLU A 116 10.73 -11.07 -5.59
CA GLU A 116 11.00 -9.96 -6.52
C GLU A 116 11.08 -8.63 -5.77
N LEU A 117 10.15 -8.36 -4.85
CA LEU A 117 10.19 -7.14 -4.03
C LEU A 117 11.46 -7.05 -3.19
N VAL A 118 11.81 -8.14 -2.49
CA VAL A 118 12.99 -8.12 -1.62
C VAL A 118 14.26 -7.97 -2.44
N ASN A 119 14.35 -8.58 -3.61
CA ASN A 119 15.49 -8.43 -4.52
C ASN A 119 15.66 -6.99 -5.03
N GLU A 120 14.56 -6.29 -5.38
CA GLU A 120 14.64 -4.88 -5.78
C GLU A 120 15.13 -3.98 -4.64
N ILE A 121 14.72 -4.25 -3.40
CA ILE A 121 15.19 -3.48 -2.23
C ILE A 121 16.64 -3.83 -1.89
N VAL A 122 17.03 -5.12 -1.94
CA VAL A 122 18.41 -5.59 -1.72
C VAL A 122 19.37 -4.92 -2.70
N ALA A 123 18.97 -4.74 -3.95
CA ALA A 123 19.79 -4.07 -4.96
C ALA A 123 20.16 -2.63 -4.60
N GLN A 124 19.37 -1.97 -3.73
CA GLN A 124 19.62 -0.61 -3.25
C GLN A 124 20.36 -0.58 -1.91
N TRP A 125 20.47 -1.70 -1.18
CA TRP A 125 20.95 -1.75 0.20
C TRP A 125 22.30 -2.47 0.30
N PRO A 126 23.41 -1.77 0.53
CA PRO A 126 24.74 -2.38 0.61
C PRO A 126 24.83 -3.48 1.69
N GLY A 127 25.25 -4.67 1.29
CA GLY A 127 25.41 -5.82 2.19
C GLY A 127 24.09 -6.51 2.62
N ALA A 128 22.95 -6.09 2.09
CA ALA A 128 21.66 -6.74 2.33
C ALA A 128 21.60 -8.13 1.66
N GLY A 129 20.74 -8.99 2.18
CA GLY A 129 20.45 -10.28 1.61
C GLY A 129 19.29 -10.94 2.33
N TRP A 130 18.79 -12.02 1.77
CA TRP A 130 17.71 -12.79 2.38
C TRP A 130 17.97 -14.30 2.24
N MET A 131 17.17 -15.08 2.96
CA MET A 131 17.18 -16.54 2.88
C MET A 131 15.74 -17.08 2.85
N ASP A 132 15.54 -18.12 2.08
CA ASP A 132 14.27 -18.83 2.01
C ASP A 132 14.07 -19.69 3.28
N LYS A 133 12.96 -19.46 3.96
CA LYS A 133 12.49 -20.23 5.14
C LYS A 133 11.15 -20.91 4.87
N SER A 134 10.77 -21.10 3.61
CA SER A 134 9.53 -21.78 3.24
C SER A 134 9.54 -23.28 3.56
N ALA A 135 10.69 -23.94 3.52
CA ALA A 135 10.81 -25.36 3.80
C ALA A 135 10.59 -25.67 5.29
N GLY A 136 9.58 -26.49 5.58
CA GLY A 136 9.29 -27.00 6.95
C GLY A 136 8.28 -26.18 7.76
N ASN A 137 7.71 -25.15 7.22
CA ASN A 137 6.67 -24.37 7.91
C ASN A 137 5.26 -24.88 7.59
N ASN A 138 4.53 -25.32 8.62
CA ASN A 138 3.07 -25.33 8.65
C ASN A 138 2.54 -23.87 8.71
N ALA A 139 2.97 -23.03 7.77
CA ALA A 139 2.50 -21.65 7.72
C ALA A 139 0.98 -21.64 7.48
N PRO A 140 0.22 -20.77 8.14
CA PRO A 140 -1.19 -20.60 7.84
C PRO A 140 -1.37 -20.38 6.34
N HIS A 141 -2.45 -20.98 5.77
CA HIS A 141 -2.76 -20.86 4.36
C HIS A 141 -2.90 -19.36 4.01
N GLU A 142 -1.91 -18.83 3.35
CA GLU A 142 -1.93 -17.47 2.80
C GLU A 142 -2.33 -17.53 1.33
N ALA A 143 -3.23 -16.64 0.90
CA ALA A 143 -3.64 -16.58 -0.49
C ALA A 143 -2.41 -16.38 -1.40
N GLY A 144 -2.17 -17.32 -2.31
CA GLY A 144 -1.03 -17.28 -3.24
C GLY A 144 -1.12 -16.11 -4.22
N LEU A 145 -2.35 -15.75 -4.62
CA LEU A 145 -2.63 -14.65 -5.55
C LEU A 145 -3.62 -13.68 -4.91
N LEU A 146 -3.25 -12.41 -4.87
CA LEU A 146 -4.13 -11.30 -4.53
C LEU A 146 -4.04 -10.24 -5.62
N LYS A 147 -5.20 -9.89 -6.21
CA LYS A 147 -5.32 -8.80 -7.19
C LYS A 147 -6.45 -7.87 -6.82
N LEU A 148 -6.32 -6.60 -7.19
CA LEU A 148 -7.39 -5.61 -7.10
C LEU A 148 -7.87 -5.25 -8.50
N ASN A 149 -9.19 -5.12 -8.67
CA ASN A 149 -9.75 -4.44 -9.83
C ASN A 149 -9.97 -2.97 -9.46
N CYS A 150 -9.30 -2.08 -10.18
CA CYS A 150 -9.33 -0.64 -9.97
C CYS A 150 -10.10 0.11 -11.07
N ASP A 151 -10.78 -0.58 -11.99
CA ASP A 151 -11.50 0.02 -13.12
C ASP A 151 -12.52 1.06 -12.67
N LYS A 152 -13.19 0.83 -11.54
CA LYS A 152 -14.12 1.82 -10.98
C LYS A 152 -13.42 3.12 -10.58
N ALA A 153 -12.23 3.05 -9.99
CA ALA A 153 -11.46 4.24 -9.65
C ALA A 153 -11.01 4.97 -10.91
N LEU A 154 -10.54 4.25 -11.92
CA LEU A 154 -10.16 4.81 -13.21
C LEU A 154 -11.36 5.53 -13.87
N HIS A 155 -12.49 4.86 -14.05
CA HIS A 155 -13.61 5.43 -14.80
C HIS A 155 -14.40 6.51 -14.05
N THR A 156 -14.41 6.46 -12.72
CA THR A 156 -15.22 7.39 -11.90
C THR A 156 -14.41 8.57 -11.38
N LEU A 157 -13.12 8.36 -11.08
CA LEU A 157 -12.26 9.35 -10.43
C LEU A 157 -11.11 9.79 -11.34
N ASP A 158 -10.98 9.22 -12.54
CA ASP A 158 -9.82 9.36 -13.42
C ASP A 158 -8.50 9.04 -12.70
N TRP A 159 -8.55 8.07 -11.78
CA TRP A 159 -7.42 7.69 -10.96
C TRP A 159 -6.81 6.36 -11.42
N GLN A 160 -5.51 6.36 -11.57
CA GLN A 160 -4.69 5.17 -11.75
C GLN A 160 -3.38 5.30 -10.99
N ALA A 161 -2.75 4.17 -10.68
CA ALA A 161 -1.44 4.18 -10.03
C ALA A 161 -0.38 4.77 -10.97
N THR A 162 0.49 5.59 -10.41
CA THR A 162 1.52 6.36 -11.12
C THR A 162 2.86 5.64 -11.15
N LEU A 163 3.31 5.14 -9.99
CA LEU A 163 4.60 4.47 -9.87
C LEU A 163 4.51 3.01 -10.30
N ASN A 164 5.50 2.55 -11.05
CA ASN A 164 5.66 1.13 -11.32
C ASN A 164 6.27 0.40 -10.12
N PHE A 165 6.33 -0.93 -10.21
CA PHE A 165 6.85 -1.79 -9.14
C PHE A 165 8.28 -1.44 -8.72
N LYS A 166 9.16 -1.19 -9.69
CA LYS A 166 10.57 -0.89 -9.43
C LYS A 166 10.73 0.45 -8.72
N GLU A 167 10.03 1.48 -9.19
CA GLU A 167 10.01 2.81 -8.55
C GLU A 167 9.46 2.72 -7.11
N THR A 168 8.40 1.94 -6.89
CA THR A 168 7.83 1.68 -5.57
C THR A 168 8.86 1.08 -4.61
N ALA A 169 9.62 0.07 -5.05
CA ALA A 169 10.66 -0.55 -4.24
C ALA A 169 11.84 0.39 -3.99
N GLN A 170 12.28 1.13 -5.02
CA GLN A 170 13.39 2.08 -4.93
C GLN A 170 13.08 3.23 -3.98
N TRP A 171 11.92 3.87 -4.10
CA TRP A 171 11.54 4.97 -3.23
C TRP A 171 11.41 4.52 -1.77
N THR A 172 10.87 3.32 -1.56
CA THR A 172 10.81 2.73 -0.22
C THR A 172 12.21 2.50 0.36
N ALA A 173 13.13 1.90 -0.41
CA ALA A 173 14.51 1.66 0.02
C ALA A 173 15.27 2.97 0.29
N GLU A 174 15.18 3.96 -0.61
CA GLU A 174 15.79 5.27 -0.48
C GLU A 174 15.39 5.96 0.83
N TRP A 175 14.10 5.88 1.18
CA TRP A 175 13.60 6.47 2.41
C TRP A 175 14.26 5.85 3.66
N TYR A 176 14.28 4.51 3.75
CA TYR A 176 14.88 3.82 4.90
C TYR A 176 16.39 4.04 4.98
N LEU A 177 17.11 3.98 3.86
CA LEU A 177 18.54 4.28 3.81
C LEU A 177 18.82 5.70 4.31
N THR A 178 18.07 6.69 3.80
CA THR A 178 18.19 8.08 4.23
C THR A 178 17.97 8.23 5.74
N TYR A 179 16.94 7.59 6.28
CA TYR A 179 16.65 7.64 7.71
C TYR A 179 17.78 7.06 8.55
N TYR A 180 18.30 5.88 8.19
CA TYR A 180 19.33 5.22 8.99
C TYR A 180 20.73 5.81 8.82
N GLU A 181 21.04 6.38 7.67
CA GLU A 181 22.34 7.03 7.43
C GLU A 181 22.40 8.47 7.93
N LYS A 182 21.29 9.23 7.80
CA LYS A 182 21.28 10.68 7.98
C LYS A 182 20.29 11.17 9.05
N GLY A 183 19.45 10.28 9.59
CA GLY A 183 18.52 10.61 10.67
C GLY A 183 17.16 11.14 10.23
N ALA A 184 16.33 11.51 11.22
CA ALA A 184 14.93 11.85 11.03
C ALA A 184 14.68 13.14 10.22
N GLU A 185 15.59 14.13 10.32
CA GLU A 185 15.47 15.38 9.56
C GLU A 185 15.60 15.11 8.06
N ALA A 186 16.63 14.35 7.65
CA ALA A 186 16.82 13.96 6.27
C ALA A 186 15.68 13.05 5.76
N ALA A 187 15.08 12.23 6.62
CA ALA A 187 13.90 11.45 6.28
C ALA A 187 12.66 12.33 6.04
N SER A 188 12.53 13.44 6.75
CA SER A 188 11.49 14.46 6.47
C SER A 188 11.71 15.10 5.11
N ASP A 189 12.95 15.46 4.79
CA ASP A 189 13.29 16.08 3.51
C ASP A 189 13.04 15.13 2.32
N ILE A 190 13.45 13.85 2.43
CA ILE A 190 13.18 12.88 1.37
C ILE A 190 11.67 12.62 1.23
N THR A 191 10.91 12.62 2.32
CA THR A 191 9.45 12.50 2.27
C THR A 191 8.83 13.67 1.49
N ALA A 192 9.23 14.90 1.79
CA ALA A 192 8.76 16.10 1.09
C ALA A 192 9.16 16.08 -0.40
N LYS A 193 10.37 15.60 -0.71
CA LYS A 193 10.86 15.41 -2.08
C LYS A 193 9.97 14.40 -2.83
N GLN A 194 9.78 13.20 -2.29
CA GLN A 194 8.98 12.15 -2.91
C GLN A 194 7.52 12.58 -3.14
N ILE A 195 6.92 13.32 -2.20
CA ILE A 195 5.56 13.88 -2.38
C ILE A 195 5.55 14.85 -3.58
N LYS A 196 6.51 15.77 -3.67
CA LYS A 196 6.58 16.73 -4.77
C LYS A 196 6.78 16.05 -6.13
N GLU A 197 7.69 15.07 -6.20
CA GLU A 197 7.95 14.31 -7.40
C GLU A 197 6.70 13.51 -7.82
N TYR A 198 6.04 12.85 -6.87
CA TYR A 198 4.79 12.14 -7.12
C TYR A 198 3.70 13.05 -7.68
N MET A 199 3.52 14.25 -7.11
CA MET A 199 2.52 15.22 -7.58
C MET A 199 2.78 15.74 -9.00
N VAL A 200 4.01 15.66 -9.49
CA VAL A 200 4.35 16.03 -10.88
C VAL A 200 4.06 14.89 -11.85
N LEU A 201 4.16 13.64 -11.37
CA LEU A 201 3.95 12.43 -12.18
C LEU A 201 2.47 12.03 -12.28
N ALA A 202 1.68 12.31 -11.23
CA ALA A 202 0.26 11.98 -11.11
C ALA A 202 -0.63 13.06 -11.74
#